data_da285092213900ca1694157384a870ae
#
_entry.id   da285092213900ca1694157384a870ae
#
_cell.length_a   1.000
_cell.length_b   1.000
_cell.length_c   1.000
_cell.angle_alpha   90.00
_cell.angle_beta   90.00
_cell.angle_gamma   90.00
#
_symmetry.space_group_name_H-M   'P 1'
#
loop_
_entity.id
_entity.type
_entity.pdbx_description
1 polymer ?
#
loop_
_entity_poly.entity_id
_entity_poly.type
_entity_poly.pdbx_seq_one_letter_code
_entity_poly.pdbx_strand_id
1 'polypeptide(L)'
;MIFLSIIVPHYNLPRDLLARCIDSLFKQEIEQEEFEIIVVDDGSDEKPFWIEEHYRRNELKLVEIEHAGLSAARNKGIEISQGKYIMFVDSDDYLQPHSIKECIETLHTEAPHILRFRYNVCTARNNFKSNKTTKEYSTSNTISGAAYMESRNLPGCAWSYFVSRELLMNRNIRFREGMYHEDEEFSTIAHYHAASLVETNAIVYNYCIRKGSITTSPSAATINKRIEDMLITLEKLTEFGKEQEQQSNSIQKRGLRRKLTMLTVDNILNLFYNKKSAKEVISICNERIAPTGLYPLPEAEYSLKYKLFRKLANNSKGVHILRMLLPNHTPEKR
;
A
#
# COMPACT_ATOMS: atom_id res chain seq x y z
N MET A 1 -3.04 -16.43 -23.12
CA MET A 1 -3.93 -15.95 -22.00
C MET A 1 -3.08 -15.05 -21.13
N ILE A 2 -3.54 -13.83 -20.88
CA ILE A 2 -2.78 -12.87 -20.06
C ILE A 2 -2.63 -13.44 -18.63
N PHE A 3 -1.40 -13.48 -18.15
CA PHE A 3 -1.07 -13.99 -16.83
C PHE A 3 -0.94 -12.85 -15.81
N LEU A 4 -0.31 -11.73 -16.20
CA LEU A 4 -0.08 -10.57 -15.35
C LEU A 4 -0.67 -9.28 -15.97
N SER A 5 -1.51 -8.56 -15.22
CA SER A 5 -1.89 -7.18 -15.53
C SER A 5 -1.11 -6.21 -14.64
N ILE A 6 -0.36 -5.31 -15.24
CA ILE A 6 0.35 -4.23 -14.53
C ILE A 6 -0.46 -2.95 -14.70
N ILE A 7 -1.00 -2.43 -13.59
CA ILE A 7 -1.86 -1.24 -13.57
C ILE A 7 -1.03 -0.04 -13.14
N VAL A 8 -0.99 0.98 -14.00
CA VAL A 8 -0.23 2.22 -13.79
C VAL A 8 -1.19 3.41 -13.76
N PRO A 9 -1.62 3.90 -12.59
CA PRO A 9 -2.42 5.11 -12.50
C PRO A 9 -1.55 6.33 -12.83
N HIS A 10 -2.09 7.27 -13.62
CA HIS A 10 -1.41 8.49 -14.05
C HIS A 10 -2.29 9.71 -13.87
N TYR A 11 -1.71 10.82 -13.42
CA TYR A 11 -2.35 12.14 -13.37
C TYR A 11 -1.30 13.24 -13.35
N ASN A 12 -1.28 14.10 -14.37
CA ASN A 12 -0.44 15.32 -14.45
C ASN A 12 1.03 15.12 -14.06
N LEU A 13 1.61 13.93 -14.34
CA LEU A 13 3.00 13.63 -14.03
C LEU A 13 3.90 14.02 -15.21
N PRO A 14 5.14 14.54 -14.98
CA PRO A 14 6.10 14.79 -16.03
C PRO A 14 6.36 13.57 -16.91
N ARG A 15 6.45 13.79 -18.22
CA ARG A 15 6.62 12.75 -19.25
C ARG A 15 7.80 11.82 -18.99
N ASP A 16 8.94 12.36 -18.54
CA ASP A 16 10.15 11.61 -18.26
C ASP A 16 9.99 10.60 -17.12
N LEU A 17 9.17 10.91 -16.12
CA LEU A 17 8.88 9.99 -15.02
C LEU A 17 7.98 8.84 -15.49
N LEU A 18 6.90 9.14 -16.20
CA LEU A 18 6.02 8.13 -16.76
C LEU A 18 6.75 7.24 -17.78
N ALA A 19 7.58 7.82 -18.64
CA ALA A 19 8.42 7.07 -19.58
C ALA A 19 9.37 6.13 -18.84
N ARG A 20 10.06 6.60 -17.80
CA ARG A 20 10.93 5.76 -16.96
C ARG A 20 10.18 4.59 -16.34
N CYS A 21 8.97 4.85 -15.83
CA CYS A 21 8.09 3.81 -15.29
C CYS A 21 7.83 2.74 -16.35
N ILE A 22 7.26 3.13 -17.50
CA ILE A 22 6.87 2.22 -18.59
C ILE A 22 8.08 1.47 -19.14
N ASP A 23 9.21 2.15 -19.38
CA ASP A 23 10.47 1.53 -19.82
C ASP A 23 10.94 0.43 -18.87
N SER A 24 10.73 0.62 -17.56
CA SER A 24 11.10 -0.38 -16.57
C SER A 24 10.25 -1.63 -16.63
N LEU A 25 8.97 -1.49 -17.03
CA LEU A 25 8.05 -2.61 -17.19
C LEU A 25 8.40 -3.46 -18.40
N PHE A 26 8.85 -2.85 -19.49
CA PHE A 26 9.34 -3.56 -20.69
C PHE A 26 10.73 -4.19 -20.52
N LYS A 27 11.46 -3.87 -19.45
CA LYS A 27 12.75 -4.50 -19.10
C LYS A 27 12.62 -5.75 -18.24
N GLN A 28 11.41 -6.29 -18.11
CA GLN A 28 11.18 -7.54 -17.43
C GLN A 28 11.21 -8.70 -18.44
N GLU A 29 11.82 -9.81 -18.06
CA GLU A 29 11.91 -11.01 -18.92
C GLU A 29 10.62 -11.83 -18.81
N ILE A 30 9.53 -11.31 -19.41
CA ILE A 30 8.21 -11.96 -19.50
C ILE A 30 7.86 -12.03 -20.97
N GLU A 31 7.28 -13.15 -21.40
CA GLU A 31 6.78 -13.31 -22.76
C GLU A 31 5.64 -12.30 -23.04
N GLN A 32 5.66 -11.73 -24.26
CA GLN A 32 4.73 -10.64 -24.64
C GLN A 32 3.26 -11.00 -24.46
N GLU A 33 2.91 -12.26 -24.74
CA GLU A 33 1.55 -12.75 -24.68
C GLU A 33 1.08 -13.04 -23.23
N GLU A 34 1.98 -12.97 -22.26
CA GLU A 34 1.68 -13.29 -20.86
C GLU A 34 1.37 -12.06 -20.01
N PHE A 35 1.67 -10.83 -20.48
CA PHE A 35 1.39 -9.65 -19.68
C PHE A 35 0.71 -8.53 -20.48
N GLU A 36 0.06 -7.65 -19.75
CA GLU A 36 -0.47 -6.38 -20.22
C GLU A 36 -0.10 -5.26 -19.27
N ILE A 37 0.13 -4.07 -19.81
CA ILE A 37 0.31 -2.82 -19.09
C ILE A 37 -0.91 -1.96 -19.34
N ILE A 38 -1.57 -1.53 -18.27
CA ILE A 38 -2.78 -0.70 -18.33
C ILE A 38 -2.43 0.63 -17.67
N VAL A 39 -2.14 1.64 -18.49
CA VAL A 39 -1.98 3.02 -18.03
C VAL A 39 -3.35 3.65 -17.96
N VAL A 40 -3.79 4.04 -16.76
CA VAL A 40 -5.07 4.73 -16.57
C VAL A 40 -4.79 6.20 -16.28
N ASP A 41 -5.11 7.05 -17.26
CA ASP A 41 -5.02 8.51 -17.13
C ASP A 41 -6.27 9.05 -16.44
N ASP A 42 -6.10 9.61 -15.25
CA ASP A 42 -7.14 10.17 -14.40
C ASP A 42 -7.47 11.62 -14.78
N GLY A 43 -7.67 11.88 -16.06
CA GLY A 43 -8.08 13.19 -16.56
C GLY A 43 -6.98 14.25 -16.52
N SER A 44 -5.75 13.91 -16.93
CA SER A 44 -4.64 14.87 -17.03
C SER A 44 -4.94 16.03 -17.96
N ASP A 45 -4.42 17.23 -17.66
CA ASP A 45 -4.54 18.42 -18.48
C ASP A 45 -3.88 18.22 -19.86
N GLU A 46 -2.68 17.62 -19.86
CA GLU A 46 -1.99 17.16 -21.05
C GLU A 46 -2.10 15.62 -21.14
N LYS A 47 -2.90 15.17 -22.10
CA LYS A 47 -3.13 13.75 -22.31
C LYS A 47 -1.85 13.03 -22.74
N PRO A 48 -1.53 11.87 -22.16
CA PRO A 48 -0.30 11.15 -22.44
C PRO A 48 -0.36 10.32 -23.74
N PHE A 49 -1.00 10.80 -24.82
CA PHE A 49 -1.14 10.11 -26.11
C PHE A 49 0.19 9.71 -26.77
N TRP A 50 1.28 10.40 -26.40
CA TRP A 50 2.62 10.05 -26.86
C TRP A 50 3.01 8.60 -26.51
N ILE A 51 2.36 7.98 -25.52
CA ILE A 51 2.60 6.60 -25.11
C ILE A 51 2.32 5.65 -26.27
N GLU A 52 1.16 5.77 -26.92
CA GLU A 52 0.74 4.90 -28.02
C GLU A 52 1.66 5.05 -29.24
N GLU A 53 2.08 6.30 -29.53
CA GLU A 53 3.00 6.58 -30.63
C GLU A 53 4.42 6.05 -30.37
N HIS A 54 4.91 6.20 -29.14
CA HIS A 54 6.27 5.87 -28.76
C HIS A 54 6.49 4.37 -28.61
N TYR A 55 5.58 3.68 -27.91
CA TYR A 55 5.78 2.27 -27.61
C TYR A 55 5.25 1.34 -28.72
N ARG A 56 4.15 1.69 -29.38
CA ARG A 56 3.53 0.90 -30.49
C ARG A 56 3.43 -0.59 -30.17
N ARG A 57 3.02 -0.95 -28.95
CA ARG A 57 2.99 -2.32 -28.44
C ARG A 57 1.58 -2.73 -28.06
N ASN A 58 1.17 -3.92 -28.47
CA ASN A 58 -0.17 -4.45 -28.19
C ASN A 58 -0.41 -4.71 -26.69
N GLU A 59 0.66 -4.94 -25.91
CA GLU A 59 0.61 -5.19 -24.47
C GLU A 59 0.30 -3.93 -23.66
N LEU A 60 0.48 -2.74 -24.26
CA LEU A 60 0.27 -1.46 -23.60
C LEU A 60 -1.08 -0.88 -24.02
N LYS A 61 -1.92 -0.60 -23.02
CA LYS A 61 -3.22 0.05 -23.20
C LYS A 61 -3.23 1.37 -22.45
N LEU A 62 -3.61 2.45 -23.11
CA LEU A 62 -3.93 3.74 -22.48
C LEU A 62 -5.44 3.85 -22.34
N VAL A 63 -5.90 4.12 -21.13
CA VAL A 63 -7.33 4.30 -20.83
C VAL A 63 -7.51 5.62 -20.11
N GLU A 64 -8.40 6.46 -20.59
CA GLU A 64 -8.74 7.73 -19.97
C GLU A 64 -10.01 7.61 -19.14
N ILE A 65 -10.03 8.29 -18.00
CA ILE A 65 -11.24 8.50 -17.20
C ILE A 65 -11.40 9.99 -16.88
N GLU A 66 -12.60 10.41 -16.49
CA GLU A 66 -12.78 11.71 -15.86
C GLU A 66 -12.07 11.75 -14.53
N HIS A 67 -11.48 12.91 -14.17
CA HIS A 67 -10.70 13.04 -12.93
C HIS A 67 -11.54 12.69 -11.70
N ALA A 68 -11.17 11.59 -11.07
CA ALA A 68 -11.84 11.05 -9.87
C ALA A 68 -10.86 10.57 -8.79
N GLY A 69 -9.54 10.70 -9.04
CA GLY A 69 -8.47 10.39 -8.10
C GLY A 69 -7.85 9.01 -8.28
N LEU A 70 -6.73 8.81 -7.57
CA LEU A 70 -5.88 7.62 -7.64
C LEU A 70 -6.65 6.30 -7.49
N SER A 71 -7.60 6.26 -6.54
CA SER A 71 -8.44 5.09 -6.29
C SER A 71 -9.30 4.72 -7.50
N ALA A 72 -9.92 5.72 -8.14
CA ALA A 72 -10.74 5.50 -9.33
C ALA A 72 -9.91 4.96 -10.49
N ALA A 73 -8.72 5.51 -10.72
CA ALA A 73 -7.80 5.00 -11.74
C ALA A 73 -7.39 3.54 -11.48
N ARG A 74 -7.02 3.19 -10.23
CA ARG A 74 -6.70 1.80 -9.88
C ARG A 74 -7.91 0.86 -10.02
N ASN A 75 -9.09 1.30 -9.59
CA ASN A 75 -10.33 0.54 -9.73
C ASN A 75 -10.68 0.28 -11.20
N LYS A 76 -10.53 1.29 -12.05
CA LYS A 76 -10.71 1.13 -13.50
C LYS A 76 -9.73 0.13 -14.09
N GLY A 77 -8.47 0.19 -13.66
CA GLY A 77 -7.47 -0.81 -14.05
C GLY A 77 -7.85 -2.24 -13.62
N ILE A 78 -8.35 -2.44 -12.39
CA ILE A 78 -8.85 -3.75 -11.93
C ILE A 78 -10.01 -4.23 -12.82
N GLU A 79 -10.96 -3.35 -13.12
CA GLU A 79 -12.16 -3.67 -13.92
C GLU A 79 -11.80 -4.25 -15.28
N ILE A 80 -10.87 -3.62 -15.98
CA ILE A 80 -10.53 -3.97 -17.38
C ILE A 80 -9.37 -4.97 -17.48
N SER A 81 -8.70 -5.29 -16.39
CA SER A 81 -7.59 -6.26 -16.36
C SER A 81 -8.05 -7.65 -16.76
N GLN A 82 -7.19 -8.38 -17.48
CA GLN A 82 -7.44 -9.75 -17.96
C GLN A 82 -6.50 -10.78 -17.33
N GLY A 83 -5.42 -10.32 -16.67
CA GLY A 83 -4.41 -11.17 -16.07
C GLY A 83 -4.94 -11.98 -14.90
N LYS A 84 -4.37 -13.16 -14.70
CA LYS A 84 -4.62 -13.98 -13.51
C LYS A 84 -4.17 -13.25 -12.23
N TYR A 85 -3.10 -12.48 -12.34
CA TYR A 85 -2.54 -11.64 -11.27
C TYR A 85 -2.56 -10.17 -11.66
N ILE A 86 -2.64 -9.32 -10.65
CA ILE A 86 -2.54 -7.86 -10.76
C ILE A 86 -1.34 -7.38 -9.96
N MET A 87 -0.59 -6.43 -10.54
CA MET A 87 0.44 -5.64 -9.89
C MET A 87 0.13 -4.17 -10.11
N PHE A 88 0.21 -3.36 -9.05
CA PHE A 88 0.12 -1.90 -9.17
C PHE A 88 1.52 -1.31 -9.22
N VAL A 89 1.72 -0.31 -10.08
CA VAL A 89 2.97 0.44 -10.16
C VAL A 89 2.62 1.92 -10.26
N ASP A 90 3.04 2.71 -9.27
CA ASP A 90 2.81 4.15 -9.30
C ASP A 90 3.68 4.79 -10.39
N SER A 91 3.11 5.71 -11.16
CA SER A 91 3.73 6.23 -12.39
C SER A 91 4.99 7.08 -12.17
N ASP A 92 5.30 7.47 -10.92
CA ASP A 92 6.56 8.13 -10.53
C ASP A 92 7.63 7.16 -10.00
N ASP A 93 7.32 5.87 -9.90
CA ASP A 93 8.19 4.79 -9.48
C ASP A 93 8.66 3.93 -10.67
N TYR A 94 9.42 2.87 -10.42
CA TYR A 94 9.85 1.95 -11.46
C TYR A 94 10.31 0.60 -10.89
N LEU A 95 10.30 -0.44 -11.72
CA LEU A 95 10.79 -1.77 -11.34
C LEU A 95 12.29 -1.91 -11.57
N GLN A 96 12.93 -2.75 -10.77
CA GLN A 96 14.28 -3.21 -11.07
C GLN A 96 14.28 -4.02 -12.38
N PRO A 97 15.25 -3.83 -13.28
CA PRO A 97 15.35 -4.66 -14.48
C PRO A 97 15.44 -6.15 -14.14
N HIS A 98 14.73 -6.98 -14.89
CA HIS A 98 14.76 -8.45 -14.79
C HIS A 98 14.38 -9.00 -13.39
N SER A 99 13.59 -8.25 -12.61
CA SER A 99 13.37 -8.57 -11.19
C SER A 99 12.14 -9.41 -10.91
N ILE A 100 11.24 -9.57 -11.88
CA ILE A 100 9.98 -10.29 -11.64
C ILE A 100 9.93 -11.69 -12.25
N LYS A 101 10.98 -12.12 -12.95
CA LYS A 101 11.03 -13.45 -13.60
C LYS A 101 10.78 -14.57 -12.59
N GLU A 102 11.59 -14.67 -11.55
CA GLU A 102 11.44 -15.71 -10.53
C GLU A 102 10.13 -15.54 -9.73
N CYS A 103 9.62 -14.30 -9.61
CA CYS A 103 8.30 -14.06 -9.04
C CYS A 103 7.21 -14.69 -9.92
N ILE A 104 7.28 -14.52 -11.24
CA ILE A 104 6.34 -15.13 -12.19
C ILE A 104 6.40 -16.67 -12.11
N GLU A 105 7.60 -17.26 -12.05
CA GLU A 105 7.76 -18.70 -11.87
C GLU A 105 7.11 -19.19 -10.56
N THR A 106 7.26 -18.45 -9.46
CA THR A 106 6.59 -18.74 -8.19
C THR A 106 5.07 -18.64 -8.31
N LEU A 107 4.57 -17.61 -9.00
CA LEU A 107 3.13 -17.44 -9.24
C LEU A 107 2.55 -18.57 -10.11
N HIS A 108 3.32 -19.11 -11.04
CA HIS A 108 2.90 -20.28 -11.84
C HIS A 108 2.86 -21.56 -11.01
N THR A 109 3.87 -21.80 -10.19
CA THR A 109 4.06 -23.08 -9.49
C THR A 109 3.27 -23.17 -8.19
N GLU A 110 3.28 -22.13 -7.36
CA GLU A 110 2.60 -22.15 -6.05
C GLU A 110 1.20 -21.54 -6.10
N ALA A 111 0.90 -20.72 -7.11
CA ALA A 111 -0.37 -20.03 -7.31
C ALA A 111 -0.95 -19.38 -6.03
N PRO A 112 -0.17 -18.61 -5.26
CA PRO A 112 -0.66 -17.98 -4.05
C PRO A 112 -1.66 -16.86 -4.38
N HIS A 113 -2.58 -16.55 -3.45
CA HIS A 113 -3.43 -15.37 -3.61
C HIS A 113 -2.62 -14.06 -3.57
N ILE A 114 -1.54 -14.03 -2.80
CA ILE A 114 -0.63 -12.88 -2.69
C ILE A 114 0.82 -13.37 -2.72
N LEU A 115 1.65 -12.77 -3.58
CA LEU A 115 3.10 -12.91 -3.53
C LEU A 115 3.72 -11.55 -3.20
N ARG A 116 4.32 -11.44 -2.01
CA ARG A 116 5.00 -10.22 -1.55
C ARG A 116 6.47 -10.24 -1.95
N PHE A 117 6.97 -9.06 -2.29
CA PHE A 117 8.38 -8.84 -2.62
C PHE A 117 8.95 -7.66 -1.81
N ARG A 118 10.27 -7.45 -1.92
CA ARG A 118 10.97 -6.32 -1.30
C ARG A 118 11.10 -5.15 -2.26
N TYR A 119 11.37 -3.98 -1.69
CA TYR A 119 11.56 -2.74 -2.46
C TYR A 119 12.72 -1.91 -1.92
N ASN A 120 13.24 -1.03 -2.75
CA ASN A 120 14.17 0.01 -2.39
C ASN A 120 13.44 1.34 -2.22
N VAL A 121 13.98 2.21 -1.36
CA VAL A 121 13.56 3.60 -1.26
C VAL A 121 14.62 4.48 -1.92
N CYS A 122 14.21 5.25 -2.90
CA CYS A 122 15.07 6.13 -3.69
C CYS A 122 14.82 7.58 -3.28
N THR A 123 15.89 8.32 -3.02
CA THR A 123 15.81 9.75 -2.75
C THR A 123 16.65 10.50 -3.77
N ALA A 124 16.38 11.79 -4.00
CA ALA A 124 17.15 12.65 -4.91
C ALA A 124 18.66 12.70 -4.58
N ARG A 125 19.05 12.30 -3.35
CA ARG A 125 20.46 12.27 -2.92
C ARG A 125 21.14 10.91 -3.13
N ASN A 126 20.36 9.85 -3.33
CA ASN A 126 20.90 8.51 -3.55
C ASN A 126 20.81 8.18 -5.04
N ASN A 127 21.82 8.62 -5.80
CA ASN A 127 22.12 7.96 -7.08
C ASN A 127 22.35 6.49 -6.77
N PHE A 128 21.48 5.64 -7.32
CA PHE A 128 21.50 4.19 -7.22
C PHE A 128 22.86 3.58 -6.92
N LYS A 129 23.09 3.12 -5.72
CA LYS A 129 23.80 1.87 -5.54
C LYS A 129 22.73 0.78 -5.65
N SER A 130 22.63 0.17 -6.82
CA SER A 130 21.93 -1.10 -6.98
C SER A 130 22.44 -2.00 -5.83
N ASN A 131 21.62 -2.20 -4.80
CA ASN A 131 21.81 -3.33 -3.95
C ASN A 131 21.45 -4.53 -4.83
N LYS A 132 22.40 -4.98 -5.65
CA LYS A 132 22.29 -6.30 -6.24
C LYS A 132 22.00 -7.22 -5.09
N THR A 133 20.86 -7.87 -5.13
CA THR A 133 20.60 -9.00 -4.24
C THR A 133 21.70 -10.00 -4.51
N THR A 134 22.72 -10.01 -3.66
CA THR A 134 23.81 -11.01 -3.70
C THR A 134 23.34 -12.35 -3.13
N LYS A 135 22.05 -12.45 -2.80
CA LYS A 135 21.42 -13.64 -2.26
C LYS A 135 20.61 -14.32 -3.37
N GLU A 136 20.78 -15.62 -3.46
CA GLU A 136 19.95 -16.49 -4.25
C GLU A 136 18.46 -16.23 -3.97
N TYR A 137 17.63 -16.28 -5.02
CA TYR A 137 16.17 -16.14 -4.89
C TYR A 137 15.62 -17.19 -3.91
N SER A 138 14.74 -16.77 -3.04
CA SER A 138 14.12 -17.66 -2.06
C SER A 138 12.71 -17.19 -1.71
N THR A 139 11.86 -18.13 -1.38
CA THR A 139 10.49 -17.91 -0.90
C THR A 139 10.32 -18.38 0.54
N SER A 140 9.32 -17.83 1.22
CA SER A 140 8.85 -18.32 2.51
C SER A 140 7.93 -19.52 2.33
N ASN A 141 7.66 -20.24 3.42
CA ASN A 141 6.52 -21.16 3.45
C ASN A 141 5.22 -20.38 3.20
N THR A 142 4.26 -21.06 2.56
CA THR A 142 2.92 -20.51 2.31
C THR A 142 2.14 -20.43 3.62
N ILE A 143 1.61 -19.22 3.90
CA ILE A 143 0.72 -18.95 5.05
C ILE A 143 -0.53 -18.22 4.56
N SER A 144 -1.58 -18.10 5.39
CA SER A 144 -2.67 -17.19 5.05
C SER A 144 -2.28 -15.73 5.23
N GLY A 145 -2.90 -14.81 4.48
CA GLY A 145 -2.67 -13.38 4.68
C GLY A 145 -3.08 -12.91 6.08
N ALA A 146 -4.08 -13.54 6.69
CA ALA A 146 -4.46 -13.29 8.09
C ALA A 146 -3.35 -13.73 9.07
N ALA A 147 -2.71 -14.89 8.85
CA ALA A 147 -1.55 -15.34 9.64
C ALA A 147 -0.34 -14.38 9.45
N TYR A 148 -0.17 -13.85 8.24
CA TYR A 148 0.82 -12.81 7.99
C TYR A 148 0.56 -11.57 8.87
N MET A 149 -0.67 -11.05 8.90
CA MET A 149 -1.05 -9.92 9.75
C MET A 149 -0.93 -10.22 11.24
N GLU A 150 -1.17 -11.46 11.67
CA GLU A 150 -1.00 -11.88 13.06
C GLU A 150 0.47 -11.88 13.48
N SER A 151 1.39 -12.26 12.61
CA SER A 151 2.81 -12.42 12.94
C SER A 151 3.61 -11.12 12.81
N ARG A 152 3.20 -10.17 11.95
CA ARG A 152 3.96 -8.96 11.64
C ARG A 152 3.09 -7.79 11.19
N ASN A 153 3.68 -6.59 11.14
CA ASN A 153 2.98 -5.42 10.66
C ASN A 153 2.83 -5.48 9.14
N LEU A 154 1.60 -5.29 8.67
CA LEU A 154 1.29 -5.16 7.25
C LEU A 154 1.36 -3.68 6.86
N PRO A 155 2.28 -3.26 5.98
CA PRO A 155 2.25 -1.92 5.41
C PRO A 155 1.10 -1.79 4.40
N GLY A 156 0.43 -0.65 4.42
CA GLY A 156 -0.58 -0.29 3.43
C GLY A 156 0.06 0.20 2.14
N CYS A 157 0.59 -0.70 1.34
CA CYS A 157 1.28 -0.41 0.09
C CYS A 157 0.80 -1.39 -0.97
N ALA A 158 -0.19 -1.00 -1.77
CA ALA A 158 -0.77 -1.88 -2.80
C ALA A 158 0.23 -2.29 -3.88
N TRP A 159 1.28 -1.49 -4.10
CA TRP A 159 2.36 -1.75 -5.05
C TRP A 159 3.42 -2.75 -4.56
N SER A 160 3.33 -3.27 -3.33
CA SER A 160 4.39 -4.11 -2.72
C SER A 160 4.16 -5.62 -2.86
N TYR A 161 3.22 -6.03 -3.72
CA TYR A 161 2.87 -7.43 -3.93
C TYR A 161 2.11 -7.65 -5.24
N PHE A 162 2.15 -8.90 -5.72
CA PHE A 162 1.20 -9.39 -6.73
C PHE A 162 -0.03 -9.94 -6.00
N VAL A 163 -1.21 -9.70 -6.55
CA VAL A 163 -2.48 -10.17 -5.99
C VAL A 163 -3.30 -10.91 -7.03
N SER A 164 -3.90 -12.03 -6.64
CA SER A 164 -4.83 -12.78 -7.49
C SER A 164 -6.02 -11.89 -7.88
N ARG A 165 -6.26 -11.76 -9.21
CA ARG A 165 -7.43 -11.05 -9.72
C ARG A 165 -8.73 -11.73 -9.26
N GLU A 166 -8.75 -13.06 -9.22
CA GLU A 166 -9.88 -13.84 -8.74
C GLU A 166 -10.26 -13.45 -7.29
N LEU A 167 -9.26 -13.31 -6.40
CA LEU A 167 -9.50 -12.86 -5.03
C LEU A 167 -10.19 -11.49 -5.00
N LEU A 168 -9.69 -10.53 -5.80
CA LEU A 168 -10.26 -9.18 -5.85
C LEU A 168 -11.69 -9.17 -6.38
N MET A 169 -11.95 -9.96 -7.42
CA MET A 169 -13.28 -10.02 -8.04
C MET A 169 -14.30 -10.76 -7.16
N ASN A 170 -13.95 -11.93 -6.64
CA ASN A 170 -14.85 -12.75 -5.84
C ASN A 170 -15.22 -12.11 -4.49
N ARG A 171 -14.36 -11.27 -3.94
CA ARG A 171 -14.58 -10.54 -2.69
C ARG A 171 -14.96 -9.08 -2.88
N ASN A 172 -15.12 -8.65 -4.14
CA ASN A 172 -15.41 -7.26 -4.51
C ASN A 172 -14.47 -6.26 -3.83
N ILE A 173 -13.15 -6.57 -3.79
CA ILE A 173 -12.15 -5.72 -3.15
C ILE A 173 -11.79 -4.59 -4.10
N ARG A 174 -12.02 -3.35 -3.66
CA ARG A 174 -11.76 -2.12 -4.43
C ARG A 174 -11.13 -1.08 -3.52
N PHE A 175 -10.42 -0.13 -4.13
CA PHE A 175 -9.95 1.06 -3.44
C PHE A 175 -11.13 2.00 -3.14
N ARG A 176 -11.17 2.54 -1.93
CA ARG A 176 -12.17 3.56 -1.58
C ARG A 176 -11.80 4.88 -2.25
N GLU A 177 -12.72 5.42 -3.02
CA GLU A 177 -12.52 6.67 -3.76
C GLU A 177 -12.65 7.91 -2.86
N GLY A 178 -12.02 9.01 -3.29
CA GLY A 178 -12.13 10.33 -2.66
C GLY A 178 -11.34 10.54 -1.36
N MET A 179 -10.47 9.57 -0.98
CA MET A 179 -9.69 9.67 0.25
C MET A 179 -8.21 9.31 0.07
N TYR A 180 -7.40 9.75 1.04
CA TYR A 180 -6.02 9.27 1.22
C TYR A 180 -6.01 7.98 2.05
N HIS A 181 -4.90 7.24 2.00
CA HIS A 181 -4.71 5.96 2.71
C HIS A 181 -5.67 4.84 2.26
N GLU A 182 -6.16 4.92 1.03
CA GLU A 182 -6.99 3.92 0.35
C GLU A 182 -6.31 2.56 0.28
N ASP A 183 -4.99 2.55 0.21
CA ASP A 183 -4.13 1.38 0.17
C ASP A 183 -4.07 0.62 1.50
N GLU A 184 -4.23 1.29 2.64
CA GLU A 184 -4.35 0.65 3.95
C GLU A 184 -5.61 -0.22 4.05
N GLU A 185 -6.75 0.30 3.60
CA GLU A 185 -8.01 -0.44 3.59
C GLU A 185 -7.94 -1.61 2.59
N PHE A 186 -7.55 -1.32 1.35
CA PHE A 186 -7.43 -2.30 0.27
C PHE A 186 -6.50 -3.46 0.65
N SER A 187 -5.27 -3.15 1.10
CA SER A 187 -4.28 -4.16 1.46
C SER A 187 -4.73 -4.99 2.66
N THR A 188 -5.38 -4.37 3.66
CA THR A 188 -5.87 -5.10 4.83
C THR A 188 -6.96 -6.10 4.45
N ILE A 189 -7.94 -5.70 3.64
CA ILE A 189 -9.04 -6.56 3.20
C ILE A 189 -8.52 -7.69 2.29
N ALA A 190 -7.60 -7.37 1.36
CA ALA A 190 -6.99 -8.37 0.49
C ALA A 190 -6.24 -9.44 1.30
N HIS A 191 -5.40 -9.03 2.26
CA HIS A 191 -4.67 -9.98 3.12
C HIS A 191 -5.61 -10.77 4.05
N TYR A 192 -6.67 -10.14 4.55
CA TYR A 192 -7.66 -10.83 5.39
C TYR A 192 -8.33 -12.00 4.66
N HIS A 193 -8.64 -11.84 3.38
CA HIS A 193 -9.29 -12.86 2.57
C HIS A 193 -8.32 -13.82 1.86
N ALA A 194 -7.02 -13.51 1.80
CA ALA A 194 -6.04 -14.36 1.15
C ALA A 194 -5.81 -15.66 1.92
N ALA A 195 -6.21 -16.78 1.34
CA ALA A 195 -5.99 -18.11 1.91
C ALA A 195 -4.52 -18.54 1.82
N SER A 196 -3.77 -18.02 0.83
CA SER A 196 -2.36 -18.31 0.59
C SER A 196 -1.57 -17.04 0.30
N LEU A 197 -0.47 -16.88 0.99
CA LEU A 197 0.50 -15.80 0.84
C LEU A 197 1.91 -16.38 0.92
N VAL A 198 2.75 -15.94 -0.01
CA VAL A 198 4.19 -16.23 -0.05
C VAL A 198 4.96 -14.92 -0.03
N GLU A 199 6.08 -14.87 0.66
CA GLU A 199 7.05 -13.77 0.56
C GLU A 199 8.29 -14.21 -0.19
N THR A 200 8.83 -13.35 -1.04
CA THR A 200 10.14 -13.54 -1.64
C THR A 200 11.15 -12.50 -1.16
N ASN A 201 12.42 -12.84 -1.24
CA ASN A 201 13.52 -11.92 -0.97
C ASN A 201 13.88 -11.03 -2.19
N ALA A 202 13.21 -11.21 -3.34
CA ALA A 202 13.44 -10.40 -4.54
C ALA A 202 13.18 -8.91 -4.26
N ILE A 203 14.10 -8.05 -4.70
CA ILE A 203 13.89 -6.60 -4.70
C ILE A 203 13.35 -6.22 -6.06
N VAL A 204 12.04 -5.97 -6.12
CA VAL A 204 11.32 -5.73 -7.38
C VAL A 204 11.11 -4.25 -7.65
N TYR A 205 10.76 -3.49 -6.64
CA TYR A 205 10.21 -2.14 -6.78
C TYR A 205 11.18 -1.08 -6.26
N ASN A 206 11.20 0.08 -6.92
CA ASN A 206 11.93 1.28 -6.47
C ASN A 206 10.94 2.40 -6.20
N TYR A 207 10.67 2.62 -4.92
CA TYR A 207 9.83 3.71 -4.43
C TYR A 207 10.62 5.03 -4.41
N CYS A 208 10.21 6.02 -5.18
CA CYS A 208 10.92 7.29 -5.40
C CYS A 208 10.31 8.43 -4.59
N ILE A 209 10.97 8.88 -3.55
CA ILE A 209 10.56 10.06 -2.80
C ILE A 209 10.90 11.32 -3.61
N ARG A 210 9.89 12.10 -4.01
CA ARG A 210 10.05 13.35 -4.75
C ARG A 210 9.30 14.52 -4.10
N LYS A 211 9.78 15.74 -4.37
CA LYS A 211 9.04 16.96 -3.99
C LYS A 211 7.75 17.05 -4.82
N GLY A 212 6.67 17.46 -4.18
CA GLY A 212 5.37 17.60 -4.85
C GLY A 212 4.55 16.31 -4.96
N SER A 213 5.02 15.18 -4.40
CA SER A 213 4.15 14.01 -4.25
C SER A 213 3.04 14.26 -3.21
N ILE A 214 1.96 13.51 -3.28
CA ILE A 214 0.85 13.55 -2.33
C ILE A 214 1.37 13.42 -0.89
N THR A 215 2.37 12.57 -0.67
CA THR A 215 2.95 12.30 0.65
C THR A 215 3.80 13.44 1.19
N THR A 216 4.34 14.30 0.34
CA THR A 216 5.25 15.39 0.73
C THR A 216 4.61 16.78 0.71
N SER A 217 3.32 16.89 0.39
CA SER A 217 2.62 18.18 0.36
C SER A 217 2.60 18.86 1.75
N PRO A 218 3.09 20.11 1.87
CA PRO A 218 3.14 20.85 3.15
C PRO A 218 1.82 21.58 3.49
N SER A 219 0.80 21.53 2.62
CA SER A 219 -0.46 22.24 2.83
C SER A 219 -1.17 21.78 4.11
N ALA A 220 -1.57 22.72 4.96
CA ALA A 220 -2.33 22.43 6.17
C ALA A 220 -3.67 21.73 5.87
N ALA A 221 -4.32 22.10 4.76
CA ALA A 221 -5.57 21.46 4.32
C ALA A 221 -5.32 19.98 3.96
N THR A 222 -4.27 19.70 3.18
CA THR A 222 -3.87 18.32 2.81
C THR A 222 -3.51 17.50 4.04
N ILE A 223 -2.76 18.07 4.98
CA ILE A 223 -2.37 17.41 6.23
C ILE A 223 -3.62 17.03 7.06
N ASN A 224 -4.53 17.99 7.25
CA ASN A 224 -5.76 17.72 8.01
C ASN A 224 -6.65 16.69 7.33
N LYS A 225 -6.79 16.75 6.00
CA LYS A 225 -7.53 15.73 5.25
C LYS A 225 -6.88 14.34 5.41
N ARG A 226 -5.58 14.22 5.32
CA ARG A 226 -4.87 12.94 5.52
C ARG A 226 -5.07 12.37 6.93
N ILE A 227 -5.07 13.22 7.95
CA ILE A 227 -5.36 12.81 9.33
C ILE A 227 -6.80 12.28 9.42
N GLU A 228 -7.76 13.02 8.88
CA GLU A 228 -9.17 12.62 8.89
C GLU A 228 -9.41 11.31 8.14
N ASP A 229 -8.87 11.19 6.93
CA ASP A 229 -9.01 10.00 6.10
C ASP A 229 -8.38 8.76 6.76
N MET A 230 -7.28 8.92 7.51
CA MET A 230 -6.66 7.82 8.26
C MET A 230 -7.52 7.37 9.45
N LEU A 231 -8.23 8.30 10.11
CA LEU A 231 -9.21 7.96 11.15
C LEU A 231 -10.42 7.24 10.53
N ILE A 232 -10.92 7.72 9.39
CA ILE A 232 -12.01 7.08 8.64
C ILE A 232 -11.60 5.66 8.23
N THR A 233 -10.38 5.47 7.75
CA THR A 233 -9.86 4.13 7.39
C THR A 233 -9.89 3.17 8.59
N LEU A 234 -9.49 3.64 9.79
CA LEU A 234 -9.55 2.85 11.01
C LEU A 234 -11.00 2.48 11.38
N GLU A 235 -11.93 3.44 11.29
CA GLU A 235 -13.36 3.23 11.54
C GLU A 235 -13.93 2.19 10.56
N LYS A 236 -13.68 2.34 9.27
CA LYS A 236 -14.16 1.42 8.22
C LYS A 236 -13.61 0.01 8.35
N LEU A 237 -12.33 -0.15 8.64
CA LEU A 237 -11.75 -1.46 8.89
C LEU A 237 -12.27 -2.09 10.19
N THR A 238 -12.65 -1.28 11.19
CA THR A 238 -13.29 -1.78 12.40
C THR A 238 -14.73 -2.25 12.12
N GLU A 239 -15.50 -1.51 11.31
CA GLU A 239 -16.80 -1.92 10.82
C GLU A 239 -16.70 -3.24 10.04
N PHE A 240 -15.79 -3.33 9.08
CA PHE A 240 -15.49 -4.56 8.36
C PHE A 240 -15.23 -5.74 9.31
N GLY A 241 -14.42 -5.54 10.35
CA GLY A 241 -14.15 -6.58 11.34
C GLY A 241 -15.40 -7.06 12.08
N LYS A 242 -16.33 -6.16 12.40
CA LYS A 242 -17.62 -6.50 13.03
C LYS A 242 -18.53 -7.28 12.07
N GLU A 243 -18.61 -6.86 10.81
CA GLU A 243 -19.37 -7.57 9.77
C GLU A 243 -18.87 -8.99 9.55
N GLN A 244 -17.55 -9.19 9.61
CA GLN A 244 -16.93 -10.50 9.42
C GLN A 244 -16.92 -11.39 10.68
N GLU A 245 -17.34 -10.88 11.85
CA GLU A 245 -17.15 -11.52 13.16
C GLU A 245 -17.64 -12.97 13.23
N GLN A 246 -18.81 -13.26 12.65
CA GLN A 246 -19.42 -14.59 12.69
C GLN A 246 -18.77 -15.59 11.70
N GLN A 247 -18.19 -15.08 10.61
CA GLN A 247 -17.59 -15.89 9.54
C GLN A 247 -16.09 -16.10 9.73
N SER A 248 -15.46 -15.30 10.59
CA SER A 248 -14.01 -15.29 10.80
C SER A 248 -13.55 -16.47 11.64
N ASN A 249 -12.49 -17.13 11.19
CA ASN A 249 -11.75 -18.05 12.05
C ASN A 249 -10.85 -17.29 13.06
N SER A 250 -10.28 -18.02 14.01
CA SER A 250 -9.47 -17.44 15.09
C SER A 250 -8.22 -16.67 14.60
N ILE A 251 -7.58 -17.13 13.51
CA ILE A 251 -6.40 -16.48 12.91
C ILE A 251 -6.80 -15.17 12.26
N GLN A 252 -7.93 -15.14 11.53
CA GLN A 252 -8.45 -13.91 10.92
C GLN A 252 -8.77 -12.85 11.98
N LYS A 253 -9.42 -13.24 13.07
CA LYS A 253 -9.74 -12.33 14.20
C LYS A 253 -8.46 -11.76 14.81
N ARG A 254 -7.47 -12.60 15.11
CA ARG A 254 -6.20 -12.14 15.72
C ARG A 254 -5.37 -11.29 14.74
N GLY A 255 -5.28 -11.69 13.47
CA GLY A 255 -4.56 -10.95 12.44
C GLY A 255 -5.15 -9.56 12.22
N LEU A 256 -6.47 -9.46 12.05
CA LEU A 256 -7.16 -8.18 11.88
C LEU A 256 -7.03 -7.32 13.15
N ARG A 257 -7.21 -7.89 14.34
CA ARG A 257 -7.04 -7.17 15.60
C ARG A 257 -5.64 -6.58 15.74
N ARG A 258 -4.59 -7.34 15.38
CA ARG A 258 -3.22 -6.82 15.39
C ARG A 258 -3.06 -5.68 14.39
N LYS A 259 -3.55 -5.84 13.15
CA LYS A 259 -3.46 -4.79 12.12
C LYS A 259 -4.16 -3.50 12.60
N LEU A 260 -5.37 -3.60 13.11
CA LEU A 260 -6.12 -2.45 13.62
C LEU A 260 -5.42 -1.79 14.81
N THR A 261 -4.84 -2.59 15.72
CA THR A 261 -4.06 -2.05 16.84
C THR A 261 -2.84 -1.27 16.35
N MET A 262 -2.10 -1.79 15.36
CA MET A 262 -0.94 -1.10 14.81
C MET A 262 -1.36 0.16 14.05
N LEU A 263 -2.44 0.11 13.28
CA LEU A 263 -3.00 1.28 12.60
C LEU A 263 -3.44 2.35 13.60
N THR A 264 -3.97 1.96 14.76
CA THR A 264 -4.27 2.91 15.86
C THR A 264 -3.01 3.57 16.40
N VAL A 265 -1.93 2.81 16.61
CA VAL A 265 -0.62 3.37 17.00
C VAL A 265 -0.13 4.36 15.95
N ASP A 266 -0.22 4.01 14.67
CA ASP A 266 0.22 4.87 13.56
C ASP A 266 -0.65 6.14 13.45
N ASN A 267 -1.96 6.06 13.71
CA ASN A 267 -2.85 7.22 13.82
C ASN A 267 -2.37 8.17 14.94
N ILE A 268 -2.14 7.64 16.15
CA ILE A 268 -1.67 8.45 17.29
C ILE A 268 -0.31 9.10 17.00
N LEU A 269 0.64 8.34 16.43
CA LEU A 269 1.95 8.86 16.03
C LEU A 269 1.83 9.94 14.96
N ASN A 270 0.96 9.74 13.97
CA ASN A 270 0.73 10.70 12.90
C ASN A 270 0.17 12.03 13.42
N LEU A 271 -0.69 12.01 14.43
CA LEU A 271 -1.16 13.24 15.11
C LEU A 271 0.01 14.01 15.70
N PHE A 272 0.93 13.35 16.40
CA PHE A 272 2.12 13.99 16.98
C PHE A 272 3.06 14.54 15.90
N TYR A 273 3.33 13.76 14.85
CA TYR A 273 4.19 14.20 13.73
C TYR A 273 3.61 15.42 13.00
N ASN A 274 2.28 15.53 12.93
CA ASN A 274 1.60 16.69 12.38
C ASN A 274 1.34 17.79 13.43
N LYS A 275 2.14 17.83 14.48
CA LYS A 275 2.22 18.90 15.49
C LYS A 275 0.94 19.10 16.32
N LYS A 276 0.05 18.12 16.39
CA LYS A 276 -1.08 18.19 17.30
C LYS A 276 -0.59 18.24 18.75
N SER A 277 -1.24 19.09 19.55
CA SER A 277 -0.97 19.18 20.98
C SER A 277 -1.43 17.92 21.73
N ALA A 278 -0.88 17.67 22.89
CA ALA A 278 -1.32 16.53 23.72
C ALA A 278 -2.82 16.57 24.03
N LYS A 279 -3.42 17.78 24.21
CA LYS A 279 -4.86 17.92 24.43
C LYS A 279 -5.67 17.50 23.20
N GLU A 280 -5.28 17.92 21.99
CA GLU A 280 -5.94 17.51 20.75
C GLU A 280 -5.83 15.99 20.54
N VAL A 281 -4.65 15.40 20.79
CA VAL A 281 -4.46 13.94 20.69
C VAL A 281 -5.37 13.20 21.65
N ILE A 282 -5.47 13.62 22.91
CA ILE A 282 -6.37 13.02 23.92
C ILE A 282 -7.83 13.15 23.48
N SER A 283 -8.26 14.32 22.97
CA SER A 283 -9.62 14.53 22.48
C SER A 283 -9.94 13.57 21.34
N ILE A 284 -9.08 13.52 20.31
CA ILE A 284 -9.26 12.62 19.15
C ILE A 284 -9.28 11.15 19.59
N CYS A 285 -8.38 10.73 20.49
CA CYS A 285 -8.37 9.37 21.00
C CYS A 285 -9.68 9.00 21.69
N ASN A 286 -10.25 9.91 22.50
CA ASN A 286 -11.49 9.63 23.24
C ASN A 286 -12.73 9.73 22.35
N GLU A 287 -12.78 10.69 21.44
CA GLU A 287 -13.96 11.01 20.64
C GLU A 287 -14.08 10.15 19.37
N ARG A 288 -12.94 9.82 18.74
CA ARG A 288 -12.92 9.12 17.45
C ARG A 288 -12.42 7.68 17.54
N ILE A 289 -11.33 7.43 18.31
CA ILE A 289 -10.71 6.10 18.36
C ILE A 289 -11.39 5.21 19.41
N ALA A 290 -11.71 5.72 20.60
CA ALA A 290 -12.32 4.92 21.65
C ALA A 290 -13.66 4.26 21.24
N PRO A 291 -14.55 4.90 20.46
CA PRO A 291 -15.77 4.26 19.98
C PRO A 291 -15.52 3.03 19.08
N THR A 292 -14.36 2.92 18.45
CA THR A 292 -13.98 1.71 17.67
C THR A 292 -13.63 0.51 18.56
N GLY A 293 -13.42 0.71 19.86
CA GLY A 293 -12.94 -0.32 20.78
C GLY A 293 -11.44 -0.57 20.75
N LEU A 294 -10.67 0.29 20.06
CA LEU A 294 -9.21 0.20 19.90
C LEU A 294 -8.43 1.15 20.81
N TYR A 295 -9.12 1.99 21.56
CA TYR A 295 -8.54 2.84 22.59
C TYR A 295 -9.37 2.74 23.89
N PRO A 296 -8.74 2.59 25.07
CA PRO A 296 -7.28 2.47 25.29
C PRO A 296 -6.65 1.32 24.53
N LEU A 297 -5.39 1.50 24.07
CA LEU A 297 -4.66 0.48 23.32
C LEU A 297 -4.65 -0.86 24.07
N PRO A 298 -5.01 -1.97 23.43
CA PRO A 298 -5.16 -3.27 24.10
C PRO A 298 -3.83 -3.83 24.60
N GLU A 299 -3.89 -4.70 25.61
CA GLU A 299 -2.73 -5.47 26.03
C GLU A 299 -2.39 -6.54 24.99
N ALA A 300 -1.12 -6.53 24.55
CA ALA A 300 -0.62 -7.47 23.59
C ALA A 300 0.92 -7.56 23.64
N GLU A 301 1.44 -8.73 23.28
CA GLU A 301 2.87 -9.01 23.29
C GLU A 301 3.52 -8.80 21.92
N TYR A 302 3.30 -7.64 21.29
CA TYR A 302 3.84 -7.37 19.96
C TYR A 302 5.33 -7.00 19.98
N SER A 303 5.75 -6.12 20.90
CA SER A 303 7.15 -5.72 21.07
C SER A 303 7.32 -4.88 22.35
N LEU A 304 8.57 -4.74 22.82
CA LEU A 304 8.90 -3.82 23.93
C LEU A 304 8.52 -2.36 23.60
N LYS A 305 8.72 -1.93 22.35
CA LYS A 305 8.33 -0.59 21.89
C LYS A 305 6.82 -0.38 22.01
N TYR A 306 6.03 -1.37 21.59
CA TYR A 306 4.58 -1.33 21.75
C TYR A 306 4.17 -1.26 23.23
N LYS A 307 4.73 -2.12 24.08
CA LYS A 307 4.43 -2.13 25.53
C LYS A 307 4.68 -0.76 26.17
N LEU A 308 5.82 -0.12 25.85
CA LEU A 308 6.16 1.20 26.35
C LEU A 308 5.22 2.28 25.79
N PHE A 309 5.00 2.29 24.47
CA PHE A 309 4.11 3.25 23.83
C PHE A 309 2.69 3.15 24.38
N ARG A 310 2.13 1.93 24.48
CA ARG A 310 0.82 1.68 25.08
C ARG A 310 0.69 2.26 26.48
N LYS A 311 1.69 2.01 27.35
CA LYS A 311 1.67 2.52 28.73
C LYS A 311 1.60 4.05 28.78
N LEU A 312 2.28 4.72 27.87
CA LEU A 312 2.26 6.19 27.78
C LEU A 312 0.98 6.69 27.09
N ALA A 313 0.60 6.11 25.95
CA ALA A 313 -0.55 6.55 25.17
C ALA A 313 -1.90 6.39 25.90
N ASN A 314 -2.03 5.35 26.72
CA ASN A 314 -3.25 5.10 27.52
C ASN A 314 -3.40 5.97 28.76
N ASN A 315 -2.51 6.93 28.97
CA ASN A 315 -2.48 7.80 30.14
C ASN A 315 -2.30 9.26 29.72
N SER A 316 -3.13 10.17 30.20
CA SER A 316 -3.06 11.58 29.82
C SER A 316 -1.69 12.23 30.11
N LYS A 317 -1.07 11.94 31.25
CA LYS A 317 0.29 12.41 31.56
C LYS A 317 1.31 11.80 30.61
N GLY A 318 1.14 10.53 30.27
CA GLY A 318 1.99 9.84 29.30
C GLY A 318 1.90 10.41 27.89
N VAL A 319 0.72 10.85 27.45
CA VAL A 319 0.52 11.54 26.16
C VAL A 319 1.32 12.86 26.12
N HIS A 320 1.37 13.61 27.22
CA HIS A 320 2.21 14.81 27.31
C HIS A 320 3.70 14.46 27.22
N ILE A 321 4.14 13.35 27.83
CA ILE A 321 5.52 12.86 27.72
C ILE A 321 5.84 12.46 26.28
N LEU A 322 4.94 11.70 25.62
CA LEU A 322 5.10 11.34 24.20
C LEU A 322 5.25 12.58 23.31
N ARG A 323 4.45 13.63 23.56
CA ARG A 323 4.54 14.90 22.81
C ARG A 323 5.90 15.57 22.96
N MET A 324 6.55 15.47 24.11
CA MET A 324 7.89 16.03 24.32
C MET A 324 8.99 15.17 23.70
N LEU A 325 8.85 13.85 23.69
CA LEU A 325 9.84 12.91 23.19
C LEU A 325 9.80 12.74 21.65
N LEU A 326 8.61 12.87 21.04
CA LEU A 326 8.45 12.65 19.61
C LEU A 326 8.82 13.93 18.84
N PRO A 327 9.77 13.84 17.90
CA PRO A 327 10.18 14.99 17.10
C PRO A 327 9.04 15.47 16.19
N ASN A 328 9.01 16.75 15.91
CA ASN A 328 8.21 17.29 14.82
C ASN A 328 8.77 16.75 13.49
N HIS A 329 8.06 15.84 12.86
CA HIS A 329 8.54 15.22 11.62
C HIS A 329 8.50 16.26 10.49
N THR A 330 9.64 16.51 9.88
CA THR A 330 9.70 17.07 8.54
C THR A 330 9.61 15.92 7.53
N PRO A 331 8.86 16.05 6.43
CA PRO A 331 8.69 14.98 5.41
C PRO A 331 10.00 14.41 4.83
N GLU A 332 11.11 15.11 5.00
CA GLU A 332 12.45 14.72 4.51
C GLU A 332 13.14 13.59 5.30
N LYS A 333 12.56 13.11 6.41
CA LYS A 333 13.19 12.12 7.32
C LYS A 333 12.47 10.78 7.45
N ARG A 334 11.48 10.48 6.61
CA ARG A 334 10.90 9.12 6.52
C ARG A 334 11.60 8.27 5.50
#